data_b514e25cff27197433a804015d214327
#
_entry.id   b514e25cff27197433a804015d214327
#
_cell.length_a   1.000
_cell.length_b   1.000
_cell.length_c   1.000
_cell.angle_alpha   90.00
_cell.angle_beta   90.00
_cell.angle_gamma   90.00
#
_symmetry.space_group_name_H-M   'P 1'
#
loop_
_entity.id
_entity.type
_entity.pdbx_description
1 polymer ?
#
loop_
_entity_poly.entity_id
_entity_poly.type
_entity_poly.pdbx_seq_one_letter_code
_entity_poly.pdbx_strand_id
1 'polypeptide(L)'
;MTWDNSKEGLLKSNLAAGSRGMELSELVWFNGAMCTVDDRTGVVYKISEAGVVPWVILGDGDGNRLKGLKGEWMAVKDGEMWVGGLGKEWTTRDGQLASYDPMWVKVIGSDGQVGNMMVLFGVNKISILGAAC
;
A
#
# COMPACT_ATOMS: atom_id res chain seq x y z
N MET A 1 29.46 0.61 10.06
CA MET A 1 28.09 0.41 10.56
C MET A 1 28.10 -0.85 11.42
N THR A 2 27.90 -0.69 12.71
CA THR A 2 27.79 -1.82 13.63
C THR A 2 26.31 -2.10 13.86
N TRP A 3 25.91 -3.34 13.68
CA TRP A 3 24.57 -3.79 14.05
C TRP A 3 24.49 -3.93 15.56
N ASP A 4 23.57 -3.21 16.18
CA ASP A 4 23.28 -3.37 17.60
C ASP A 4 22.35 -4.58 17.77
N ASN A 5 22.92 -5.73 18.14
CA ASN A 5 22.16 -6.94 18.42
C ASN A 5 21.54 -6.94 19.83
N SER A 6 21.65 -5.85 20.59
CA SER A 6 21.22 -5.81 21.99
C SER A 6 19.71 -5.59 22.17
N LYS A 7 18.99 -5.24 21.08
CA LYS A 7 17.53 -5.06 21.11
C LYS A 7 16.94 -5.57 19.80
N GLU A 8 16.39 -6.75 19.81
CA GLU A 8 15.46 -7.16 18.77
C GLU A 8 14.22 -6.26 18.84
N GLY A 9 14.19 -5.26 18.00
CA GLY A 9 13.02 -4.38 17.86
C GLY A 9 11.88 -5.11 17.18
N LEU A 10 11.05 -5.81 17.94
CA LEU A 10 9.87 -6.49 17.41
C LEU A 10 8.76 -5.46 17.18
N LEU A 11 8.40 -5.24 15.92
CA LEU A 11 7.23 -4.43 15.56
C LEU A 11 5.96 -5.27 15.74
N LYS A 12 4.94 -4.69 16.36
CA LYS A 12 3.66 -5.36 16.64
C LYS A 12 2.47 -4.50 16.24
N SER A 13 1.43 -5.13 15.71
CA SER A 13 0.13 -4.52 15.44
C SER A 13 -0.97 -5.51 15.80
N ASN A 14 -2.14 -4.96 16.18
CA ASN A 14 -3.36 -5.75 16.41
C ASN A 14 -4.27 -5.80 15.18
N LEU A 15 -3.89 -5.12 14.09
CA LEU A 15 -4.67 -5.12 12.87
C LEU A 15 -4.32 -6.33 12.01
N ALA A 16 -5.34 -7.08 11.62
CA ALA A 16 -5.18 -8.32 10.86
C ALA A 16 -6.35 -8.54 9.90
N ALA A 17 -6.11 -9.25 8.82
CA ALA A 17 -7.13 -9.76 7.91
C ALA A 17 -7.00 -11.29 7.84
N GLY A 18 -8.04 -12.01 8.25
CA GLY A 18 -8.04 -13.47 8.28
C GLY A 18 -6.92 -14.05 9.15
N SER A 19 -6.70 -13.50 10.32
CA SER A 19 -5.62 -13.87 11.26
C SER A 19 -4.21 -13.59 10.75
N ARG A 20 -4.06 -12.89 9.62
CA ARG A 20 -2.76 -12.45 9.07
C ARG A 20 -2.67 -10.94 9.13
N GLY A 21 -1.57 -10.46 9.61
CA GLY A 21 -1.31 -9.04 9.70
C GLY A 21 0.17 -8.74 9.87
N MET A 22 0.49 -7.50 9.56
CA MET A 22 1.83 -6.96 9.47
C MET A 22 2.77 -7.78 8.58
N GLU A 23 2.27 -8.14 7.39
CA GLU A 23 3.12 -8.60 6.30
C GLU A 23 3.57 -7.36 5.53
N LEU A 24 4.64 -6.73 6.02
CA LEU A 24 5.08 -5.42 5.54
C LEU A 24 5.82 -5.55 4.22
N SER A 25 5.37 -4.78 3.24
CA SER A 25 6.00 -4.63 1.93
C SER A 25 6.54 -3.22 1.81
N GLU A 26 7.73 -3.07 1.27
CA GLU A 26 8.36 -1.79 0.98
C GLU A 26 8.56 -0.88 2.20
N LEU A 27 9.54 0.00 2.10
CA LEU A 27 9.84 1.05 3.08
C LEU A 27 10.17 2.32 2.34
N VAL A 28 9.52 3.43 2.70
CA VAL A 28 9.80 4.74 2.14
C VAL A 28 9.90 5.79 3.23
N TRP A 29 10.75 6.78 3.00
CA TRP A 29 10.79 7.98 3.83
C TRP A 29 9.79 8.98 3.26
N PHE A 30 8.80 9.36 4.03
CA PHE A 30 7.76 10.28 3.61
C PHE A 30 7.44 11.29 4.71
N ASN A 31 7.57 12.57 4.36
CA ASN A 31 7.18 13.68 5.22
C ASN A 31 7.75 13.58 6.66
N GLY A 32 9.04 13.24 6.76
CA GLY A 32 9.74 13.14 8.03
C GLY A 32 9.52 11.84 8.81
N ALA A 33 8.87 10.84 8.21
CA ALA A 33 8.64 9.56 8.84
C ALA A 33 8.95 8.40 7.89
N MET A 34 9.39 7.29 8.44
CA MET A 34 9.51 6.04 7.69
C MET A 34 8.15 5.36 7.63
N CYS A 35 7.70 5.04 6.42
CA CYS A 35 6.40 4.46 6.18
C CYS A 35 6.53 3.09 5.50
N THR A 36 5.59 2.22 5.80
CA THR A 36 5.49 0.88 5.22
C THR A 36 4.02 0.50 5.04
N VAL A 37 3.74 -0.41 4.13
CA VAL A 37 2.38 -0.90 3.88
C VAL A 37 2.27 -2.37 4.23
N ASP A 38 1.16 -2.74 4.87
CA ASP A 38 0.80 -4.13 5.12
C ASP A 38 0.03 -4.69 3.90
N ASP A 39 0.56 -5.73 3.28
CA ASP A 39 -0.03 -6.31 2.08
C ASP A 39 -1.34 -7.09 2.35
N ARG A 40 -1.67 -7.32 3.61
CA ARG A 40 -2.87 -8.07 4.01
C ARG A 40 -4.05 -7.17 4.37
N THR A 41 -3.78 -6.08 5.05
CA THR A 41 -4.82 -5.16 5.55
C THR A 41 -4.95 -3.87 4.75
N GLY A 42 -3.94 -3.52 3.97
CA GLY A 42 -3.87 -2.23 3.29
C GLY A 42 -3.53 -1.06 4.23
N VAL A 43 -3.12 -1.35 5.45
CA VAL A 43 -2.74 -0.32 6.41
C VAL A 43 -1.35 0.20 6.09
N VAL A 44 -1.22 1.51 5.99
CA VAL A 44 0.08 2.19 5.97
C VAL A 44 0.45 2.58 7.38
N TYR A 45 1.61 2.13 7.81
CA TYR A 45 2.16 2.41 9.12
C TYR A 45 3.26 3.45 9.05
N LYS A 46 3.37 4.26 10.08
CA LYS A 46 4.56 5.05 10.39
C LYS A 46 5.38 4.31 11.43
N ILE A 47 6.67 4.17 11.17
CA ILE A 47 7.61 3.51 12.07
C ILE A 47 8.33 4.58 12.89
N SER A 48 8.36 4.40 14.19
CA SER A 48 9.09 5.24 15.13
C SER A 48 9.82 4.39 16.16
N GLU A 49 10.60 5.03 17.03
CA GLU A 49 11.26 4.31 18.14
C GLU A 49 10.25 3.66 19.09
N ALA A 50 9.03 4.21 19.17
CA ALA A 50 7.95 3.64 19.99
C ALA A 50 7.24 2.44 19.35
N GLY A 51 7.53 2.13 18.09
CA GLY A 51 6.91 1.03 17.34
C GLY A 51 6.24 1.48 16.05
N VAL A 52 5.25 0.72 15.59
CA VAL A 52 4.47 1.03 14.40
C VAL A 52 3.14 1.66 14.78
N VAL A 53 2.80 2.75 14.11
CA VAL A 53 1.54 3.46 14.31
C VAL A 53 0.74 3.42 13.01
N PRO A 54 -0.51 2.89 13.00
CA PRO A 54 -1.38 2.97 11.83
C PRO A 54 -1.62 4.43 11.46
N TRP A 55 -1.50 4.74 10.18
CA TRP A 55 -1.72 6.10 9.69
C TRP A 55 -2.93 6.19 8.79
N VAL A 56 -2.95 5.44 7.68
CA VAL A 56 -4.08 5.39 6.77
C VAL A 56 -4.40 3.94 6.41
N ILE A 57 -5.65 3.68 6.04
CA ILE A 57 -6.10 2.38 5.54
C ILE A 57 -6.47 2.56 4.07
N LEU A 58 -5.88 1.74 3.22
CA LEU A 58 -6.12 1.78 1.78
C LEU A 58 -7.11 0.66 1.41
N GLY A 59 -8.29 1.04 0.93
CA GLY A 59 -9.24 0.10 0.37
C GLY A 59 -8.81 -0.39 -1.00
N ASP A 60 -9.13 -1.63 -1.32
CA ASP A 60 -8.83 -2.18 -2.64
C ASP A 60 -9.66 -1.52 -3.75
N GLY A 61 -9.26 -1.69 -5.00
CA GLY A 61 -9.94 -1.14 -6.16
C GLY A 61 -10.08 0.38 -6.09
N ASP A 62 -11.28 0.88 -6.29
CA ASP A 62 -11.61 2.31 -6.24
C ASP A 62 -11.62 2.90 -4.81
N GLY A 63 -11.22 2.14 -3.81
CA GLY A 63 -11.23 2.54 -2.41
C GLY A 63 -12.50 2.19 -1.66
N ASN A 64 -13.53 1.70 -2.33
CA ASN A 64 -14.84 1.34 -1.75
C ASN A 64 -15.04 -0.17 -1.57
N ARG A 65 -13.97 -0.94 -1.63
CA ARG A 65 -14.01 -2.38 -1.37
C ARG A 65 -13.91 -2.65 0.13
N LEU A 66 -14.55 -3.73 0.58
CA LEU A 66 -14.42 -4.20 1.97
C LEU A 66 -13.04 -4.75 2.28
N LYS A 67 -12.34 -5.20 1.25
CA LYS A 67 -10.98 -5.71 1.34
C LYS A 67 -9.98 -4.56 1.29
N GLY A 68 -8.91 -4.65 2.07
CA GLY A 68 -7.77 -3.75 2.00
C GLY A 68 -6.93 -3.95 0.73
N LEU A 69 -6.25 -2.91 0.31
CA LEU A 69 -5.30 -2.98 -0.80
C LEU A 69 -4.20 -4.00 -0.49
N LYS A 70 -3.90 -4.85 -1.45
CA LYS A 70 -2.69 -5.68 -1.41
C LYS A 70 -1.51 -4.83 -1.92
N GLY A 71 -0.91 -4.05 -1.01
CA GLY A 71 0.20 -3.16 -1.33
C GLY A 71 1.49 -3.93 -1.54
N GLU A 72 2.10 -3.76 -2.69
CA GLU A 72 3.35 -4.44 -3.07
C GLU A 72 4.51 -3.47 -3.23
N TRP A 73 4.23 -2.21 -3.49
CA TRP A 73 5.28 -1.21 -3.68
C TRP A 73 4.80 0.17 -3.21
N MET A 74 5.78 0.99 -2.84
CA MET A 74 5.58 2.39 -2.46
C MET A 74 6.64 3.25 -3.13
N ALA A 75 6.27 4.48 -3.48
CA ALA A 75 7.19 5.48 -4.01
C ALA A 75 6.77 6.87 -3.53
N VAL A 76 7.71 7.79 -3.44
CA VAL A 76 7.44 9.19 -3.10
C VAL A 76 7.78 10.04 -4.32
N LYS A 77 6.84 10.87 -4.75
CA LYS A 77 7.02 11.78 -5.86
C LYS A 77 6.22 13.07 -5.62
N ASP A 78 6.86 14.20 -5.82
CA ASP A 78 6.23 15.53 -5.74
C ASP A 78 5.46 15.76 -4.43
N GLY A 79 6.02 15.30 -3.32
CA GLY A 79 5.40 15.46 -1.99
C GLY A 79 4.23 14.53 -1.72
N GLU A 80 3.99 13.55 -2.56
CA GLU A 80 2.94 12.55 -2.41
C GLU A 80 3.52 11.14 -2.34
N MET A 81 2.85 10.27 -1.59
CA MET A 81 3.21 8.85 -1.52
C MET A 81 2.29 8.05 -2.44
N TRP A 82 2.89 7.28 -3.31
CA TRP A 82 2.21 6.40 -4.24
C TRP A 82 2.32 4.97 -3.76
N VAL A 83 1.19 4.27 -3.66
CA VAL A 83 1.14 2.88 -3.21
C VAL A 83 0.37 2.06 -4.24
N GLY A 84 0.96 1.00 -4.71
CA GLY A 84 0.32 0.13 -5.70
C GLY A 84 0.44 -1.34 -5.34
N GLY A 85 -0.38 -2.13 -6.02
CA GLY A 85 -0.41 -3.59 -5.91
C GLY A 85 0.32 -4.27 -7.06
N LEU A 86 -0.24 -5.39 -7.53
CA LEU A 86 0.37 -6.21 -8.58
C LEU A 86 0.48 -5.52 -9.94
N GLY A 87 -0.33 -4.51 -10.20
CA GLY A 87 -0.30 -3.76 -11.45
C GLY A 87 -0.85 -4.50 -12.67
N LYS A 88 -1.55 -5.58 -12.45
CA LYS A 88 -2.21 -6.37 -13.49
C LYS A 88 -3.55 -6.88 -13.00
N GLU A 89 -4.39 -7.30 -13.94
CA GLU A 89 -5.67 -7.89 -13.61
C GLU A 89 -5.51 -9.17 -12.78
N TRP A 90 -6.45 -9.39 -11.89
CA TRP A 90 -6.56 -10.64 -11.14
C TRP A 90 -7.31 -11.66 -11.99
N THR A 91 -6.71 -12.82 -12.16
CA THR A 91 -7.31 -13.92 -12.92
C THR A 91 -7.61 -15.12 -12.03
N THR A 92 -8.59 -15.92 -12.43
CA THR A 92 -8.87 -17.21 -11.81
C THR A 92 -7.81 -18.25 -12.21
N ARG A 93 -7.84 -19.42 -11.57
CA ARG A 93 -6.95 -20.55 -11.94
C ARG A 93 -7.10 -20.98 -13.41
N ASP A 94 -8.28 -20.77 -13.98
CA ASP A 94 -8.59 -21.07 -15.39
C ASP A 94 -8.17 -19.96 -16.36
N GLY A 95 -7.49 -18.91 -15.85
CA GLY A 95 -7.03 -17.80 -16.66
C GLY A 95 -8.10 -16.78 -17.02
N GLN A 96 -9.30 -16.86 -16.42
CA GLN A 96 -10.38 -15.91 -16.66
C GLN A 96 -10.21 -14.66 -15.79
N LEU A 97 -10.62 -13.50 -16.34
CA LEU A 97 -10.60 -12.24 -15.62
C LEU A 97 -11.53 -12.31 -14.40
N ALA A 98 -10.98 -12.04 -13.22
CA ALA A 98 -11.74 -11.93 -11.98
C ALA A 98 -11.93 -10.48 -11.54
N SER A 99 -10.89 -9.64 -11.64
CA SER A 99 -10.96 -8.25 -11.19
C SER A 99 -9.82 -7.40 -11.77
N TYR A 100 -10.09 -6.11 -11.95
CA TYR A 100 -9.09 -5.08 -12.23
C TYR A 100 -8.60 -4.37 -10.96
N ASP A 101 -9.07 -4.74 -9.79
CA ASP A 101 -8.74 -4.06 -8.54
C ASP A 101 -7.22 -3.92 -8.31
N PRO A 102 -6.37 -4.93 -8.61
CA PRO A 102 -4.92 -4.79 -8.44
C PRO A 102 -4.25 -3.76 -9.36
N MET A 103 -4.95 -3.20 -10.31
CA MET A 103 -4.44 -2.13 -11.19
C MET A 103 -4.62 -0.73 -10.61
N TRP A 104 -5.36 -0.60 -9.52
CA TRP A 104 -5.54 0.67 -8.85
C TRP A 104 -4.30 1.06 -8.04
N VAL A 105 -3.95 2.33 -8.11
CA VAL A 105 -2.87 2.95 -7.36
C VAL A 105 -3.46 3.99 -6.43
N LYS A 106 -2.93 4.07 -5.23
CA LYS A 106 -3.34 5.04 -4.22
C LYS A 106 -2.30 6.15 -4.15
N VAL A 107 -2.77 7.39 -4.06
CA VAL A 107 -1.91 8.55 -3.88
C VAL A 107 -2.28 9.21 -2.57
N ILE A 108 -1.32 9.32 -1.66
CA ILE A 108 -1.53 9.82 -0.31
C ILE A 108 -0.82 11.15 -0.17
N GLY A 109 -1.57 12.19 0.18
CA GLY A 109 -1.02 13.50 0.50
C GLY A 109 -0.38 13.54 1.89
N SER A 110 0.33 14.62 2.18
CA SER A 110 0.99 14.83 3.48
C SER A 110 0.01 14.88 4.66
N ASP A 111 -1.23 15.22 4.41
CA ASP A 111 -2.34 15.26 5.38
C ASP A 111 -3.06 13.92 5.55
N GLY A 112 -2.66 12.87 4.83
CA GLY A 112 -3.31 11.57 4.86
C GLY A 112 -4.50 11.43 3.89
N GLN A 113 -4.76 12.43 3.06
CA GLN A 113 -5.82 12.36 2.06
C GLN A 113 -5.47 11.37 0.97
N VAL A 114 -6.38 10.47 0.61
CA VAL A 114 -6.15 9.38 -0.34
C VAL A 114 -6.91 9.62 -1.64
N GLY A 115 -6.19 9.67 -2.75
CA GLY A 115 -6.73 9.58 -4.10
C GLY A 115 -6.60 8.16 -4.65
N ASN A 116 -7.54 7.76 -5.50
CA ASN A 116 -7.53 6.44 -6.14
C ASN A 116 -7.44 6.61 -7.64
N MET A 117 -6.47 5.95 -8.27
CA MET A 117 -6.25 6.00 -9.71
C MET A 117 -6.12 4.60 -10.28
N MET A 118 -6.79 4.33 -11.41
CA MET A 118 -6.54 3.11 -12.17
C MET A 118 -5.46 3.38 -13.21
N VAL A 119 -4.44 2.54 -13.23
CA VAL A 119 -3.35 2.60 -14.21
C VAL A 119 -3.56 1.51 -15.24
N LEU A 120 -3.78 1.91 -16.49
CA LEU A 120 -3.91 1.00 -17.62
C LEU A 120 -2.65 1.06 -18.48
N PHE A 121 -2.04 -0.10 -18.73
CA PHE A 121 -0.89 -0.23 -19.61
C PHE A 121 -1.36 -0.70 -20.99
N GLY A 122 -1.26 0.16 -21.99
CA GLY A 122 -1.45 -0.19 -23.40
C GLY A 122 -0.09 -0.41 -24.09
N VAL A 123 -0.13 -0.91 -25.34
CA VAL A 123 1.07 -1.34 -26.10
C VAL A 123 2.14 -0.27 -26.29
N ASN A 124 1.86 0.99 -26.08
CA ASN A 124 2.84 2.11 -26.10
C ASN A 124 2.38 3.27 -25.21
N LYS A 125 1.56 2.99 -24.18
CA LYS A 125 0.85 4.07 -23.52
C LYS A 125 0.47 3.67 -22.09
N ILE A 126 0.78 4.53 -21.16
CA ILE A 126 0.23 4.47 -19.79
C ILE A 126 -0.94 5.44 -19.76
N SER A 127 -2.14 4.95 -19.45
CA SER A 127 -3.31 5.78 -19.23
C SER A 127 -3.69 5.71 -17.75
N ILE A 128 -3.91 6.87 -17.14
CA ILE A 128 -4.35 7.00 -15.76
C ILE A 128 -5.81 7.46 -15.79
N LEU A 129 -6.70 6.63 -15.25
CA LEU A 129 -8.09 7.00 -15.01
C LEU A 129 -8.22 7.33 -13.54
N GLY A 130 -8.40 8.60 -13.23
CA GLY A 130 -8.49 9.09 -11.86
C GLY A 130 -9.91 9.10 -11.34
N ALA A 131 -10.09 8.70 -10.10
CA ALA A 131 -11.25 9.02 -9.30
C ALA A 131 -10.74 9.69 -8.02
N ALA A 132 -11.02 10.97 -7.87
CA ALA A 132 -10.73 11.67 -6.63
C ALA A 132 -11.73 11.25 -5.54
N CYS A 133 -11.25 11.05 -4.35
CA CYS A 133 -12.10 10.90 -3.17
C CYS A 133 -12.67 12.23 -2.75
#